data_e14bbf0ec26987f8f2039c3bef2b18b9
#
_entry.id   e14bbf0ec26987f8f2039c3bef2b18b9
#
_cell.length_a   1.000
_cell.length_b   1.000
_cell.length_c   1.000
_cell.angle_alpha   90.00
_cell.angle_beta   90.00
_cell.angle_gamma   90.00
#
_symmetry.space_group_name_H-M   'P 1'
#
loop_
_entity.id
_entity.type
_entity.pdbx_description
1 polymer ?
#
loop_
_entity_poly.entity_id
_entity_poly.type
_entity_poly.pdbx_seq_one_letter_code
_entity_poly.pdbx_strand_id
1 'polypeptide(L)'
;MSEFKNLPSEWKVVRLGEISSRVTRRNQDNRCQNVLTISAQSGLINQADFFNKQVASKDLSNYILLKKGEFAYNKSYSAGYSFGAFKRLKFYDEGVASPLYIYFKFNDDVCSDFFEFYFDAGQANRQIKDIVQEGARNHGLLNLSIDDFFNIKIRMPNLDEQKKIAEILSTWDEAINLTINLIESKKQFKKALMQNLLTAKIRFPQFKDEWKETKLGDFLEEKSERNTKNIDLILSVTNKFGFVTQVEYFDKSVASDNTANYKIVRKGNFAYNPSRINVGSIALLESYEIGILSPMYVVFECLKNLDNRFLKFWFQSHIFMGNLPKYLAGSVRESLNFNDMKTISIKLPNLKEQQKIAEVLTACDDEINLLNLKLENLKKQKQGLMQKLLKGEMRTCYVKKAM
;
A
#
# COMPACT_ATOMS: atom_id res chain seq x y z
N MET A 1 28.39 19.04 16.34
CA MET A 1 29.07 20.06 15.48
C MET A 1 29.44 19.57 14.07
N SER A 2 29.31 18.27 13.72
CA SER A 2 29.68 17.76 12.36
C SER A 2 28.58 17.88 11.29
N GLU A 3 27.33 18.07 11.70
CA GLU A 3 26.18 18.02 10.77
C GLU A 3 26.11 19.20 9.80
N PHE A 4 26.66 20.33 10.17
CA PHE A 4 26.65 21.57 9.38
C PHE A 4 28.02 21.88 8.76
N LYS A 5 28.99 20.93 8.80
CA LYS A 5 30.25 21.04 8.09
C LYS A 5 30.02 20.76 6.60
N ASN A 6 30.66 21.53 5.74
CA ASN A 6 30.59 21.41 4.28
C ASN A 6 29.21 21.76 3.66
N LEU A 7 28.61 22.88 4.10
CA LEU A 7 27.47 23.43 3.39
C LEU A 7 27.86 23.89 1.98
N PRO A 8 27.00 23.69 0.99
CA PRO A 8 27.21 24.30 -0.33
C PRO A 8 27.32 25.82 -0.23
N SER A 9 28.00 26.44 -1.19
CA SER A 9 27.96 27.89 -1.34
C SER A 9 26.51 28.37 -1.44
N GLU A 10 26.19 29.51 -0.81
CA GLU A 10 24.85 30.11 -0.77
C GLU A 10 23.84 29.41 0.17
N TRP A 11 24.19 28.27 0.77
CA TRP A 11 23.38 27.70 1.84
C TRP A 11 23.75 28.30 3.19
N LYS A 12 22.76 28.56 4.03
CA LYS A 12 22.96 29.09 5.36
C LYS A 12 22.34 28.19 6.43
N VAL A 13 22.85 28.28 7.63
CA VAL A 13 22.25 27.70 8.85
C VAL A 13 21.50 28.81 9.57
N VAL A 14 20.23 28.60 9.79
CA VAL A 14 19.35 29.51 10.52
C VAL A 14 18.64 28.76 11.64
N ARG A 15 18.12 29.47 12.63
CA ARG A 15 17.20 28.88 13.62
C ARG A 15 15.78 28.86 13.05
N LEU A 16 14.99 27.86 13.40
CA LEU A 16 13.60 27.77 12.96
C LEU A 16 12.81 29.05 13.32
N GLY A 17 13.04 29.61 14.50
CA GLY A 17 12.38 30.84 14.93
C GLY A 17 12.78 32.11 14.17
N GLU A 18 13.91 32.10 13.44
CA GLU A 18 14.32 33.22 12.58
C GLU A 18 13.50 33.27 11.26
N ILE A 19 12.99 32.13 10.83
CA ILE A 19 12.28 31.97 9.56
C ILE A 19 10.80 31.60 9.72
N SER A 20 10.31 31.52 10.95
CA SER A 20 8.92 31.17 11.27
C SER A 20 8.44 31.85 12.53
N SER A 21 7.14 31.96 12.68
CA SER A 21 6.48 32.49 13.86
C SER A 21 5.50 31.48 14.46
N ARG A 22 5.40 31.48 15.80
CA ARG A 22 4.45 30.62 16.51
C ARG A 22 3.01 31.04 16.23
N VAL A 23 2.11 30.07 16.00
CA VAL A 23 0.67 30.26 15.91
C VAL A 23 0.04 29.93 17.26
N THR A 24 -0.61 30.92 17.88
CA THR A 24 -1.27 30.78 19.20
C THR A 24 -2.75 31.17 19.15
N ARG A 25 -3.28 31.38 17.95
CA ARG A 25 -4.66 31.81 17.70
C ARG A 25 -5.63 30.76 18.22
N ARG A 26 -6.45 31.11 19.21
CA ARG A 26 -7.47 30.23 19.75
C ARG A 26 -8.77 30.31 18.96
N ASN A 27 -9.58 29.28 19.03
CA ASN A 27 -10.90 29.19 18.44
C ASN A 27 -11.93 29.96 19.31
N GLN A 28 -11.82 31.28 19.31
CA GLN A 28 -12.74 32.14 20.06
C GLN A 28 -14.19 31.87 19.65
N ASP A 29 -15.10 31.94 20.61
CA ASP A 29 -16.54 31.73 20.43
C ASP A 29 -16.92 30.39 19.79
N ASN A 30 -15.97 29.43 19.84
CA ASN A 30 -16.18 28.06 19.30
C ASN A 30 -16.60 28.05 17.81
N ARG A 31 -16.14 29.03 17.03
CA ARG A 31 -16.62 29.34 15.69
C ARG A 31 -16.26 28.27 14.64
N CYS A 32 -15.12 27.64 14.78
CA CYS A 32 -14.67 26.60 13.86
C CYS A 32 -14.94 25.24 14.50
N GLN A 33 -15.68 24.38 13.78
CA GLN A 33 -16.04 23.02 14.20
C GLN A 33 -15.25 21.95 13.45
N ASN A 34 -14.36 22.31 12.52
CA ASN A 34 -13.52 21.39 11.79
C ASN A 34 -12.34 20.95 12.68
N VAL A 35 -12.54 19.89 13.44
CA VAL A 35 -11.52 19.35 14.34
C VAL A 35 -10.53 18.52 13.53
N LEU A 36 -9.25 18.90 13.61
CA LEU A 36 -8.16 18.24 12.92
C LEU A 36 -7.35 17.35 13.88
N THR A 37 -6.86 16.25 13.33
CA THR A 37 -5.82 15.43 13.96
C THR A 37 -4.58 15.37 13.06
N ILE A 38 -3.41 15.14 13.65
CA ILE A 38 -2.18 14.91 12.90
C ILE A 38 -2.02 13.41 12.68
N SER A 39 -2.28 12.97 11.45
CA SER A 39 -1.84 11.66 10.97
C SER A 39 -0.44 11.80 10.39
N ALA A 40 0.50 10.98 10.86
CA ALA A 40 1.85 10.98 10.32
C ALA A 40 1.90 10.65 8.82
N GLN A 41 0.96 9.84 8.35
CA GLN A 41 0.86 9.41 6.94
C GLN A 41 -0.05 10.30 6.10
N SER A 42 -1.19 10.74 6.66
CA SER A 42 -2.24 11.44 5.90
C SER A 42 -2.24 12.97 6.10
N GLY A 43 -1.38 13.50 6.97
CA GLY A 43 -1.29 14.93 7.24
C GLY A 43 -2.27 15.42 8.32
N LEU A 44 -2.67 16.69 8.21
CA LEU A 44 -3.73 17.30 9.03
C LEU A 44 -5.08 17.00 8.38
N ILE A 45 -5.84 16.11 8.98
CA ILE A 45 -7.11 15.61 8.46
C ILE A 45 -8.22 15.74 9.50
N ASN A 46 -9.47 15.73 9.03
CA ASN A 46 -10.62 15.78 9.91
C ASN A 46 -10.62 14.58 10.87
N GLN A 47 -10.84 14.84 12.15
CA GLN A 47 -10.75 13.81 13.19
C GLN A 47 -11.87 12.77 13.08
N ALA A 48 -13.07 13.17 12.66
CA ALA A 48 -14.19 12.25 12.49
C ALA A 48 -13.96 11.27 11.35
N ASP A 49 -13.36 11.74 10.24
CA ASP A 49 -13.01 10.90 9.09
C ASP A 49 -11.91 9.88 9.44
N PHE A 50 -11.01 10.26 10.36
CA PHE A 50 -9.89 9.38 10.76
C PHE A 50 -10.29 8.31 11.78
N PHE A 51 -11.11 8.66 12.79
CA PHE A 51 -11.44 7.75 13.90
C PHE A 51 -12.84 7.14 13.80
N ASN A 52 -13.64 7.48 12.79
CA ASN A 52 -15.08 7.15 12.69
C ASN A 52 -15.89 7.55 13.95
N LYS A 53 -15.36 8.47 14.77
CA LYS A 53 -16.00 9.01 15.97
C LYS A 53 -15.37 10.34 16.34
N GLN A 54 -16.15 11.19 17.02
CA GLN A 54 -15.64 12.42 17.61
C GLN A 54 -14.90 12.11 18.92
N VAL A 55 -13.61 12.45 18.98
CA VAL A 55 -12.74 12.26 20.16
C VAL A 55 -12.53 13.59 20.90
N ALA A 56 -12.71 14.72 20.20
CA ALA A 56 -12.51 16.05 20.76
C ALA A 56 -13.62 16.41 21.77
N SER A 57 -13.27 17.32 22.68
CA SER A 57 -14.23 17.96 23.59
C SER A 57 -15.36 18.66 22.80
N LYS A 58 -16.54 18.82 23.42
CA LYS A 58 -17.61 19.66 22.87
C LYS A 58 -17.24 21.14 22.82
N ASP A 59 -16.47 21.60 23.81
CA ASP A 59 -15.93 22.95 23.84
C ASP A 59 -14.54 22.94 23.18
N LEU A 60 -14.43 23.60 22.03
CA LEU A 60 -13.24 23.75 21.21
C LEU A 60 -12.60 25.13 21.35
N SER A 61 -13.09 26.00 22.25
CA SER A 61 -12.61 27.38 22.41
C SER A 61 -11.12 27.48 22.75
N ASN A 62 -10.60 26.49 23.47
CA ASN A 62 -9.20 26.37 23.85
C ASN A 62 -8.31 25.73 22.77
N TYR A 63 -8.90 25.17 21.70
CA TYR A 63 -8.14 24.62 20.60
C TYR A 63 -7.47 25.72 19.79
N ILE A 64 -6.36 25.37 19.13
CA ILE A 64 -5.65 26.32 18.27
C ILE A 64 -6.28 26.31 16.87
N LEU A 65 -6.66 27.49 16.40
CA LEU A 65 -7.21 27.70 15.08
C LEU A 65 -6.07 27.85 14.06
N LEU A 66 -5.99 26.92 13.14
CA LEU A 66 -5.03 26.89 12.03
C LEU A 66 -5.69 27.41 10.76
N LYS A 67 -4.90 28.08 9.93
CA LYS A 67 -5.24 28.47 8.56
C LYS A 67 -4.42 27.65 7.58
N LYS A 68 -4.95 27.54 6.35
CA LYS A 68 -4.26 26.87 5.25
C LYS A 68 -2.82 27.37 5.10
N GLY A 69 -1.88 26.45 4.92
CA GLY A 69 -0.46 26.73 4.82
C GLY A 69 0.29 26.70 6.16
N GLU A 70 -0.39 26.80 7.31
CA GLU A 70 0.23 26.73 8.63
C GLU A 70 0.59 25.28 8.99
N PHE A 71 1.62 25.12 9.82
CA PHE A 71 2.18 23.84 10.22
C PHE A 71 1.82 23.49 11.65
N ALA A 72 1.72 22.18 11.89
CA ALA A 72 1.60 21.61 13.21
C ALA A 72 2.69 20.55 13.44
N TYR A 73 3.30 20.53 14.60
CA TYR A 73 4.23 19.50 15.03
C TYR A 73 3.63 18.72 16.20
N ASN A 74 3.43 17.41 15.95
CA ASN A 74 3.00 16.47 16.98
C ASN A 74 4.22 15.87 17.65
N LYS A 75 4.36 16.11 18.94
CA LYS A 75 5.47 15.61 19.78
C LYS A 75 5.35 14.12 20.12
N SER A 76 4.34 13.41 19.64
CA SER A 76 4.13 11.99 19.97
C SER A 76 4.90 11.08 19.02
N TYR A 77 5.44 10.01 19.58
CA TYR A 77 5.98 8.90 18.81
C TYR A 77 4.87 8.24 17.97
N SER A 78 5.18 7.96 16.73
CA SER A 78 4.33 7.13 15.86
C SER A 78 5.18 6.28 14.93
N ALA A 79 4.61 5.19 14.40
CA ALA A 79 5.32 4.27 13.52
C ALA A 79 5.91 5.01 12.31
N GLY A 80 7.24 4.93 12.14
CA GLY A 80 7.99 5.64 11.11
C GLY A 80 8.37 7.10 11.46
N TYR A 81 7.90 7.64 12.61
CA TYR A 81 8.14 9.02 13.05
C TYR A 81 8.58 9.05 14.51
N SER A 82 9.80 8.56 14.76
CA SER A 82 10.37 8.41 16.12
C SER A 82 10.59 9.75 16.85
N PHE A 83 10.65 10.86 16.13
CA PHE A 83 10.89 12.20 16.66
C PHE A 83 9.72 13.15 16.40
N GLY A 84 8.50 12.62 16.38
CA GLY A 84 7.31 13.39 16.08
C GLY A 84 7.10 13.65 14.60
N ALA A 85 5.96 14.25 14.25
CA ALA A 85 5.58 14.51 12.87
C ALA A 85 5.24 15.99 12.65
N PHE A 86 5.82 16.57 11.61
CA PHE A 86 5.46 17.90 11.10
C PHE A 86 4.45 17.73 9.99
N LYS A 87 3.33 18.44 10.06
CA LYS A 87 2.32 18.41 8.99
C LYS A 87 1.77 19.82 8.72
N ARG A 88 1.52 20.10 7.46
CA ARG A 88 0.97 21.37 6.98
C ARG A 88 -0.51 21.23 6.69
N LEU A 89 -1.30 22.24 7.02
CA LEU A 89 -2.71 22.30 6.67
C LEU A 89 -2.87 22.61 5.17
N LYS A 90 -3.30 21.64 4.39
CA LYS A 90 -3.43 21.71 2.93
C LYS A 90 -4.86 21.63 2.41
N PHE A 91 -5.66 20.74 3.01
CA PHE A 91 -6.94 20.32 2.45
C PHE A 91 -8.12 21.17 2.91
N TYR A 92 -7.96 21.95 3.97
CA TYR A 92 -9.01 22.82 4.53
C TYR A 92 -8.49 24.25 4.62
N ASP A 93 -9.36 25.21 4.46
CA ASP A 93 -8.99 26.64 4.58
C ASP A 93 -8.68 26.99 6.04
N GLU A 94 -9.43 26.39 6.99
CA GLU A 94 -9.14 26.48 8.43
C GLU A 94 -9.59 25.21 9.17
N GLY A 95 -9.05 25.04 10.36
CA GLY A 95 -9.45 23.96 11.26
C GLY A 95 -8.82 24.13 12.65
N VAL A 96 -9.34 23.43 13.61
CA VAL A 96 -8.88 23.51 15.01
C VAL A 96 -8.22 22.21 15.42
N ALA A 97 -7.14 22.31 16.19
CA ALA A 97 -6.43 21.15 16.68
C ALA A 97 -5.97 21.31 18.14
N SER A 98 -5.63 20.20 18.78
CA SER A 98 -5.31 20.09 20.20
C SER A 98 -4.18 21.06 20.62
N PRO A 99 -4.28 21.76 21.75
CA PRO A 99 -3.21 22.64 22.25
C PRO A 99 -1.92 21.88 22.65
N LEU A 100 -1.91 20.56 22.60
CA LEU A 100 -0.73 19.73 22.88
C LEU A 100 0.35 19.80 21.78
N TYR A 101 0.00 20.24 20.59
CA TYR A 101 0.92 20.36 19.45
C TYR A 101 1.60 21.72 19.43
N ILE A 102 2.70 21.84 18.70
CA ILE A 102 3.35 23.13 18.42
C ILE A 102 2.92 23.58 17.03
N TYR A 103 2.44 24.82 16.93
CA TYR A 103 1.93 25.39 15.70
C TYR A 103 2.77 26.58 15.25
N PHE A 104 3.04 26.66 13.96
CA PHE A 104 3.86 27.74 13.39
C PHE A 104 3.53 27.98 11.94
N LYS A 105 3.93 29.14 11.45
CA LYS A 105 3.89 29.52 10.03
C LYS A 105 5.25 30.05 9.62
N PHE A 106 5.67 29.77 8.41
CA PHE A 106 6.86 30.36 7.83
C PHE A 106 6.62 31.80 7.44
N ASN A 107 7.70 32.59 7.40
CA ASN A 107 7.70 33.94 6.85
C ASN A 107 7.49 33.90 5.33
N ASP A 108 7.07 35.00 4.73
CA ASP A 108 6.71 35.09 3.32
C ASP A 108 7.91 34.93 2.36
N ASP A 109 9.14 35.14 2.86
CA ASP A 109 10.39 34.95 2.15
C ASP A 109 10.93 33.50 2.20
N VAL A 110 10.11 32.57 2.66
CA VAL A 110 10.44 31.14 2.82
C VAL A 110 9.47 30.25 2.05
N CYS A 111 9.98 29.27 1.33
CA CYS A 111 9.16 28.29 0.61
C CYS A 111 8.63 27.20 1.54
N SER A 112 7.37 27.30 1.93
CA SER A 112 6.70 26.32 2.79
C SER A 112 6.69 24.90 2.20
N ASP A 113 6.61 24.75 0.86
CA ASP A 113 6.64 23.44 0.20
C ASP A 113 8.01 22.76 0.35
N PHE A 114 9.12 23.53 0.28
CA PHE A 114 10.46 23.02 0.56
C PHE A 114 10.56 22.47 1.99
N PHE A 115 10.04 23.20 2.96
CA PHE A 115 10.11 22.78 4.36
C PHE A 115 9.19 21.61 4.68
N GLU A 116 8.10 21.43 3.98
CA GLU A 116 7.29 20.22 4.07
C GLU A 116 8.13 18.98 3.71
N PHE A 117 8.82 19.00 2.57
CA PHE A 117 9.75 17.93 2.19
C PHE A 117 10.93 17.80 3.15
N TYR A 118 11.46 18.91 3.65
CA TYR A 118 12.57 18.91 4.61
C TYR A 118 12.21 18.14 5.87
N PHE A 119 11.03 18.38 6.43
CA PHE A 119 10.55 17.68 7.61
C PHE A 119 10.14 16.24 7.33
N ASP A 120 9.45 15.98 6.23
CA ASP A 120 9.07 14.61 5.84
C ASP A 120 10.30 13.72 5.57
N ALA A 121 11.40 14.31 5.08
CA ALA A 121 12.69 13.64 4.95
C ALA A 121 13.43 13.41 6.28
N GLY A 122 12.88 13.87 7.40
CA GLY A 122 13.49 13.74 8.72
C GLY A 122 14.74 14.59 8.94
N GLN A 123 14.95 15.66 8.16
CA GLN A 123 16.16 16.47 8.24
C GLN A 123 16.30 17.19 9.58
N ALA A 124 15.20 17.41 10.35
CA ALA A 124 15.21 17.97 11.69
C ALA A 124 15.39 16.91 12.80
N ASN A 125 15.26 15.62 12.48
CA ASN A 125 15.17 14.55 13.49
C ASN A 125 16.40 14.48 14.41
N ARG A 126 17.59 14.69 13.86
CA ARG A 126 18.83 14.65 14.64
C ARG A 126 18.88 15.78 15.66
N GLN A 127 18.49 17.00 15.27
CA GLN A 127 18.45 18.14 16.18
C GLN A 127 17.42 17.91 17.29
N ILE A 128 16.26 17.37 16.95
CA ILE A 128 15.22 17.02 17.92
C ILE A 128 15.74 15.94 18.88
N LYS A 129 16.39 14.89 18.37
CA LYS A 129 17.00 13.84 19.19
C LYS A 129 18.01 14.38 20.21
N ASP A 130 18.85 15.33 19.78
CA ASP A 130 19.91 15.89 20.66
C ASP A 130 19.33 16.81 21.75
N ILE A 131 18.11 17.36 21.55
CA ILE A 131 17.46 18.31 22.48
C ILE A 131 16.47 17.57 23.41
N VAL A 132 15.82 16.52 22.93
CA VAL A 132 14.81 15.79 23.69
C VAL A 132 15.47 15.01 24.80
N GLN A 133 15.18 15.39 26.05
CA GLN A 133 15.51 14.57 27.22
C GLN A 133 14.47 13.45 27.35
N GLU A 134 14.89 12.20 27.45
CA GLU A 134 14.01 11.09 27.78
C GLU A 134 13.43 11.31 29.18
N GLY A 135 12.18 11.78 29.23
CA GLY A 135 11.44 11.88 30.48
C GLY A 135 11.11 10.50 31.03
N ALA A 136 11.39 10.24 32.27
CA ALA A 136 11.21 8.95 32.97
C ALA A 136 9.74 8.46 33.07
N ARG A 137 8.77 9.10 32.45
CA ARG A 137 7.35 8.71 32.40
C ARG A 137 6.81 8.73 30.95
N ASN A 138 7.22 7.74 30.21
CA ASN A 138 6.96 7.67 28.78
C ASN A 138 5.56 7.13 28.44
N HIS A 139 4.66 8.05 28.15
CA HIS A 139 3.48 7.74 27.33
C HIS A 139 3.69 8.14 25.86
N GLY A 140 4.92 7.99 25.32
CA GLY A 140 5.24 8.30 23.92
C GLY A 140 5.26 9.79 23.56
N LEU A 141 5.27 10.70 24.54
CA LEU A 141 5.34 12.14 24.30
C LEU A 141 6.77 12.63 24.50
N LEU A 142 7.34 13.28 23.49
CA LEU A 142 8.66 13.89 23.55
C LEU A 142 8.62 15.14 24.44
N ASN A 143 9.54 15.23 25.40
CA ASN A 143 9.70 16.44 26.24
C ASN A 143 10.55 17.46 25.48
N LEU A 144 9.89 18.31 24.70
CA LEU A 144 10.49 19.38 23.92
C LEU A 144 9.84 20.71 24.29
N SER A 145 10.63 21.68 24.80
CA SER A 145 10.13 23.02 25.07
C SER A 145 9.87 23.79 23.77
N ILE A 146 9.05 24.83 23.84
CA ILE A 146 8.75 25.68 22.69
C ILE A 146 10.01 26.44 22.25
N ASP A 147 10.79 26.92 23.21
CA ASP A 147 12.03 27.67 22.92
C ASP A 147 13.07 26.76 22.25
N ASP A 148 13.25 25.53 22.74
CA ASP A 148 14.14 24.57 22.13
C ASP A 148 13.68 24.21 20.71
N PHE A 149 12.35 24.04 20.49
CA PHE A 149 11.80 23.79 19.17
C PHE A 149 12.14 24.91 18.17
N PHE A 150 11.96 26.19 18.54
CA PHE A 150 12.29 27.30 17.66
C PHE A 150 13.80 27.58 17.55
N ASN A 151 14.61 27.03 18.44
CA ASN A 151 16.09 27.06 18.38
C ASN A 151 16.69 25.95 17.50
N ILE A 152 15.89 25.03 16.97
CA ILE A 152 16.35 23.99 16.02
C ILE A 152 17.07 24.66 14.85
N LYS A 153 18.29 24.20 14.58
CA LYS A 153 19.10 24.70 13.46
C LYS A 153 18.69 24.00 12.15
N ILE A 154 18.47 24.79 11.15
CA ILE A 154 18.01 24.36 9.83
C ILE A 154 19.01 24.86 8.78
N ARG A 155 19.40 23.97 7.88
CA ARG A 155 20.14 24.36 6.68
C ARG A 155 19.15 24.67 5.56
N MET A 156 19.37 25.77 4.88
CA MET A 156 18.48 26.16 3.78
C MET A 156 19.25 26.89 2.67
N PRO A 157 18.88 26.65 1.39
CA PRO A 157 19.34 27.44 0.26
C PRO A 157 18.64 28.79 0.17
N ASN A 158 19.00 29.59 -0.82
CA ASN A 158 18.21 30.77 -1.20
C ASN A 158 16.79 30.37 -1.65
N LEU A 159 15.88 31.35 -1.69
CA LEU A 159 14.45 31.11 -1.99
C LEU A 159 14.22 30.47 -3.37
N ASP A 160 14.98 30.85 -4.38
CA ASP A 160 14.81 30.29 -5.73
C ASP A 160 15.18 28.81 -5.79
N GLU A 161 16.24 28.40 -5.13
CA GLU A 161 16.63 26.99 -5.02
C GLU A 161 15.62 26.21 -4.15
N GLN A 162 15.08 26.79 -3.04
CA GLN A 162 13.99 26.19 -2.28
C GLN A 162 12.79 25.87 -3.18
N LYS A 163 12.33 26.86 -3.95
CA LYS A 163 11.21 26.69 -4.88
C LYS A 163 11.49 25.62 -5.93
N LYS A 164 12.71 25.60 -6.48
CA LYS A 164 13.09 24.61 -7.50
C LYS A 164 13.16 23.19 -6.95
N ILE A 165 13.71 23.01 -5.76
CA ILE A 165 13.71 21.71 -5.06
C ILE A 165 12.27 21.25 -4.79
N ALA A 166 11.41 22.14 -4.29
CA ALA A 166 10.02 21.84 -4.03
C ALA A 166 9.26 21.45 -5.31
N GLU A 167 9.46 22.17 -6.41
CA GLU A 167 8.88 21.85 -7.73
C GLU A 167 9.29 20.44 -8.21
N ILE A 168 10.60 20.13 -8.16
CA ILE A 168 11.09 18.82 -8.54
C ILE A 168 10.44 17.71 -7.70
N LEU A 169 10.43 17.85 -6.38
CA LEU A 169 9.88 16.83 -5.49
C LEU A 169 8.35 16.69 -5.62
N SER A 170 7.65 17.80 -5.86
CA SER A 170 6.20 17.80 -6.14
C SER A 170 5.87 17.07 -7.45
N THR A 171 6.69 17.24 -8.50
CA THR A 171 6.52 16.50 -9.76
C THR A 171 6.64 14.99 -9.57
N TRP A 172 7.56 14.54 -8.68
CA TRP A 172 7.65 13.13 -8.32
C TRP A 172 6.41 12.65 -7.56
N ASP A 173 5.86 13.45 -6.63
CA ASP A 173 4.62 13.11 -5.94
C ASP A 173 3.44 12.98 -6.89
N GLU A 174 3.34 13.90 -7.84
CA GLU A 174 2.32 13.83 -8.88
C GLU A 174 2.44 12.55 -9.71
N ALA A 175 3.65 12.21 -10.17
CA ALA A 175 3.91 10.97 -10.93
C ALA A 175 3.54 9.70 -10.12
N ILE A 176 3.86 9.68 -8.82
CA ILE A 176 3.50 8.59 -7.90
C ILE A 176 1.98 8.49 -7.79
N ASN A 177 1.28 9.60 -7.53
CA ASN A 177 -0.17 9.63 -7.36
C ASN A 177 -0.91 9.24 -8.66
N LEU A 178 -0.47 9.72 -9.80
CA LEU A 178 -1.02 9.33 -11.11
C LEU A 178 -0.83 7.84 -11.36
N THR A 179 0.33 7.28 -10.98
CA THR A 179 0.59 5.83 -11.11
C THR A 179 -0.33 5.02 -10.19
N ILE A 180 -0.56 5.45 -8.96
CA ILE A 180 -1.52 4.81 -8.04
C ILE A 180 -2.93 4.80 -8.62
N ASN A 181 -3.40 5.94 -9.11
CA ASN A 181 -4.73 6.07 -9.73
C ASN A 181 -4.87 5.20 -10.98
N LEU A 182 -3.81 5.12 -11.79
CA LEU A 182 -3.79 4.27 -12.98
C LEU A 182 -3.87 2.78 -12.60
N ILE A 183 -3.14 2.33 -11.57
CA ILE A 183 -3.22 0.95 -11.07
C ILE A 183 -4.64 0.62 -10.64
N GLU A 184 -5.30 1.50 -9.89
CA GLU A 184 -6.66 1.27 -9.44
C GLU A 184 -7.66 1.22 -10.61
N SER A 185 -7.54 2.13 -11.56
CA SER A 185 -8.35 2.11 -12.80
C SER A 185 -8.15 0.82 -13.60
N LYS A 186 -6.91 0.33 -13.72
CA LYS A 186 -6.61 -0.94 -14.42
C LYS A 186 -7.19 -2.16 -13.69
N LYS A 187 -7.17 -2.18 -12.36
CA LYS A 187 -7.83 -3.23 -11.57
C LYS A 187 -9.34 -3.25 -11.79
N GLN A 188 -9.99 -2.09 -11.78
CA GLN A 188 -11.43 -1.98 -12.04
C GLN A 188 -11.76 -2.40 -13.47
N PHE A 189 -10.97 -1.96 -14.46
CA PHE A 189 -11.11 -2.38 -15.85
C PHE A 189 -11.00 -3.91 -15.99
N LYS A 190 -9.94 -4.54 -15.43
CA LYS A 190 -9.79 -6.00 -15.42
C LYS A 190 -10.99 -6.69 -14.80
N LYS A 191 -11.50 -6.21 -13.67
CA LYS A 191 -12.67 -6.78 -13.00
C LYS A 191 -13.91 -6.76 -13.91
N ALA A 192 -14.19 -5.64 -14.56
CA ALA A 192 -15.30 -5.49 -15.47
C ALA A 192 -15.13 -6.38 -16.73
N LEU A 193 -13.93 -6.40 -17.30
CA LEU A 193 -13.60 -7.22 -18.46
C LEU A 193 -13.75 -8.71 -18.15
N MET A 194 -13.21 -9.18 -17.02
CA MET A 194 -13.34 -10.54 -16.54
C MET A 194 -14.83 -10.95 -16.40
N GLN A 195 -15.64 -10.08 -15.80
CA GLN A 195 -17.07 -10.33 -15.65
C GLN A 195 -17.77 -10.50 -17.01
N ASN A 196 -17.45 -9.64 -17.98
CA ASN A 196 -18.08 -9.66 -19.29
C ASN A 196 -17.62 -10.86 -20.14
N LEU A 197 -16.32 -11.16 -20.15
CA LEU A 197 -15.76 -12.27 -20.92
C LEU A 197 -16.17 -13.64 -20.35
N LEU A 198 -16.17 -13.83 -19.03
CA LEU A 198 -16.52 -15.12 -18.41
C LEU A 198 -18.02 -15.40 -18.36
N THR A 199 -18.87 -14.42 -18.71
CA THR A 199 -20.32 -14.57 -18.83
C THR A 199 -20.80 -14.59 -20.29
N ALA A 200 -19.88 -14.52 -21.26
CA ALA A 200 -20.18 -14.35 -22.68
C ALA A 200 -21.02 -13.10 -23.01
N LYS A 201 -21.09 -12.10 -22.11
CA LYS A 201 -21.72 -10.80 -22.42
C LYS A 201 -20.98 -10.05 -23.52
N ILE A 202 -19.66 -10.18 -23.52
CA ILE A 202 -18.77 -9.72 -24.59
C ILE A 202 -17.99 -10.93 -25.07
N ARG A 203 -17.93 -11.12 -26.38
CA ARG A 203 -17.18 -12.18 -27.04
C ARG A 203 -16.31 -11.62 -28.16
N PHE A 204 -15.25 -12.33 -28.48
CA PHE A 204 -14.43 -12.00 -29.65
C PHE A 204 -15.19 -12.39 -30.94
N PRO A 205 -15.20 -11.53 -31.96
CA PRO A 205 -16.04 -11.72 -33.16
C PRO A 205 -15.83 -13.04 -33.93
N GLN A 206 -14.64 -13.62 -33.82
CA GLN A 206 -14.26 -14.88 -34.46
C GLN A 206 -14.88 -16.11 -33.80
N PHE A 207 -15.40 -16.02 -32.60
CA PHE A 207 -16.00 -17.14 -31.87
C PHE A 207 -17.53 -16.99 -31.85
N LYS A 208 -18.22 -17.91 -32.53
CA LYS A 208 -19.69 -17.87 -32.69
C LYS A 208 -20.39 -19.07 -32.06
N ASP A 209 -19.63 -20.13 -31.71
CA ASP A 209 -20.19 -21.36 -31.14
C ASP A 209 -20.85 -21.05 -29.78
N GLU A 210 -21.94 -21.72 -29.48
CA GLU A 210 -22.60 -21.62 -28.19
C GLU A 210 -21.72 -22.22 -27.08
N TRP A 211 -21.70 -21.56 -25.90
CA TRP A 211 -21.05 -22.09 -24.72
C TRP A 211 -21.86 -23.29 -24.20
N LYS A 212 -21.18 -24.40 -23.93
CA LYS A 212 -21.81 -25.62 -23.42
C LYS A 212 -21.81 -25.59 -21.90
N GLU A 213 -22.97 -25.86 -21.29
CA GLU A 213 -23.08 -26.09 -19.87
C GLU A 213 -22.66 -27.53 -19.56
N THR A 214 -21.76 -27.70 -18.60
CA THR A 214 -21.15 -28.96 -18.21
C THR A 214 -20.76 -28.92 -16.73
N LYS A 215 -20.29 -30.04 -16.20
CA LYS A 215 -19.80 -30.11 -14.81
C LYS A 215 -18.28 -30.05 -14.78
N LEU A 216 -17.73 -29.40 -13.73
CA LEU A 216 -16.29 -29.35 -13.54
C LEU A 216 -15.66 -30.75 -13.45
N GLY A 217 -16.40 -31.74 -12.91
CA GLY A 217 -15.91 -33.10 -12.77
C GLY A 217 -15.54 -33.79 -14.07
N ASP A 218 -16.09 -33.34 -15.22
CA ASP A 218 -15.74 -33.87 -16.53
C ASP A 218 -14.35 -33.43 -17.02
N PHE A 219 -13.77 -32.43 -16.36
CA PHE A 219 -12.52 -31.76 -16.76
C PHE A 219 -11.46 -31.68 -15.65
N LEU A 220 -11.74 -32.21 -14.47
CA LEU A 220 -10.81 -32.12 -13.33
C LEU A 220 -10.44 -33.54 -12.83
N GLU A 221 -9.15 -33.70 -12.53
CA GLU A 221 -8.61 -34.93 -11.91
C GLU A 221 -7.88 -34.60 -10.62
N GLU A 222 -8.25 -35.26 -9.51
CA GLU A 222 -7.55 -35.12 -8.24
C GLU A 222 -6.18 -35.79 -8.27
N LYS A 223 -5.17 -35.11 -7.74
CA LYS A 223 -3.80 -35.63 -7.56
C LYS A 223 -3.50 -35.80 -6.06
N SER A 224 -3.23 -37.04 -5.67
CA SER A 224 -2.99 -37.40 -4.27
C SER A 224 -1.61 -38.05 -4.04
N GLU A 225 -0.66 -37.84 -4.98
CA GLU A 225 0.71 -38.35 -4.87
C GLU A 225 1.36 -37.83 -3.61
N ARG A 226 1.94 -38.75 -2.80
CA ARG A 226 2.62 -38.45 -1.53
C ARG A 226 4.09 -38.16 -1.76
N ASN A 227 4.68 -37.38 -0.86
CA ASN A 227 6.10 -37.01 -0.91
C ASN A 227 7.02 -38.17 -0.55
N THR A 228 7.06 -39.21 -1.37
CA THR A 228 7.99 -40.31 -1.25
C THR A 228 9.36 -40.02 -1.86
N LYS A 229 9.51 -38.86 -2.52
CA LYS A 229 10.71 -38.42 -3.24
C LYS A 229 11.54 -37.40 -2.44
N ASN A 230 11.19 -37.12 -1.19
CA ASN A 230 11.86 -36.15 -0.32
C ASN A 230 11.99 -34.75 -0.96
N ILE A 231 10.90 -34.22 -1.52
CA ILE A 231 10.86 -32.85 -2.00
C ILE A 231 10.78 -31.93 -0.78
N ASP A 232 11.68 -30.93 -0.72
CA ASP A 232 11.83 -30.05 0.43
C ASP A 232 11.07 -28.71 0.31
N LEU A 233 10.61 -28.34 -0.90
CA LEU A 233 9.91 -27.07 -1.13
C LEU A 233 8.48 -27.13 -0.59
N ILE A 234 8.30 -26.59 0.62
CA ILE A 234 6.99 -26.57 1.28
C ILE A 234 6.23 -25.30 0.89
N LEU A 235 5.06 -25.49 0.31
CA LEU A 235 4.19 -24.42 -0.18
C LEU A 235 2.92 -24.30 0.67
N SER A 236 2.32 -23.14 0.62
CA SER A 236 0.97 -22.85 1.12
C SER A 236 0.18 -22.06 0.08
N VAL A 237 -1.14 -22.19 0.10
CA VAL A 237 -2.03 -21.41 -0.77
C VAL A 237 -2.71 -20.31 0.01
N THR A 238 -2.52 -19.07 -0.41
CA THR A 238 -3.11 -17.88 0.19
C THR A 238 -4.13 -17.25 -0.77
N ASN A 239 -5.10 -16.54 -0.23
CA ASN A 239 -6.09 -15.82 -1.03
C ASN A 239 -5.51 -14.60 -1.78
N LYS A 240 -4.41 -14.03 -1.28
CA LYS A 240 -3.81 -12.79 -1.80
C LYS A 240 -2.67 -13.03 -2.79
N PHE A 241 -1.82 -14.00 -2.51
CA PHE A 241 -0.59 -14.24 -3.26
C PHE A 241 -0.56 -15.58 -3.99
N GLY A 242 -1.66 -16.37 -3.91
CA GLY A 242 -1.67 -17.72 -4.44
C GLY A 242 -0.69 -18.63 -3.72
N PHE A 243 0.14 -19.37 -4.46
CA PHE A 243 1.21 -20.18 -3.88
C PHE A 243 2.35 -19.32 -3.34
N VAL A 244 2.73 -19.60 -2.10
CA VAL A 244 3.83 -18.96 -1.40
C VAL A 244 4.66 -20.02 -0.69
N THR A 245 5.97 -19.77 -0.47
CA THR A 245 6.76 -20.60 0.44
C THR A 245 6.36 -20.30 1.88
N GLN A 246 6.40 -21.30 2.75
CA GLN A 246 6.07 -21.09 4.17
C GLN A 246 7.04 -20.14 4.87
N VAL A 247 8.32 -20.20 4.51
CA VAL A 247 9.37 -19.36 5.09
C VAL A 247 9.14 -17.87 4.76
N GLU A 248 8.81 -17.56 3.51
CA GLU A 248 8.56 -16.17 3.09
C GLU A 248 7.28 -15.55 3.68
N TYR A 249 6.30 -16.39 3.96
CA TYR A 249 4.99 -15.90 4.41
C TYR A 249 4.80 -15.86 5.93
N PHE A 250 5.41 -16.81 6.66
CA PHE A 250 5.18 -16.97 8.11
C PHE A 250 6.41 -16.64 8.97
N ASP A 251 7.53 -16.19 8.39
CA ASP A 251 8.82 -15.99 9.07
C ASP A 251 9.31 -17.23 9.87
N LYS A 252 8.62 -18.37 9.75
CA LYS A 252 8.91 -19.66 10.39
C LYS A 252 8.43 -20.80 9.51
N SER A 253 9.13 -21.90 9.51
CA SER A 253 8.58 -23.16 9.00
C SER A 253 7.52 -23.69 9.98
N VAL A 254 6.27 -23.79 9.52
CA VAL A 254 5.14 -24.33 10.29
C VAL A 254 4.93 -25.83 9.96
N ALA A 255 5.77 -26.36 9.05
CA ALA A 255 5.67 -27.73 8.61
C ALA A 255 6.16 -28.71 9.70
N SER A 256 5.58 -29.92 9.69
CA SER A 256 6.09 -31.07 10.47
C SER A 256 7.46 -31.46 9.97
N ASP A 257 8.33 -31.96 10.86
CA ASP A 257 9.64 -32.54 10.52
C ASP A 257 9.50 -33.73 9.55
N ASN A 258 8.37 -34.45 9.60
CA ASN A 258 8.04 -35.51 8.66
C ASN A 258 7.04 -35.05 7.61
N THR A 259 7.53 -34.86 6.40
CA THR A 259 6.73 -34.41 5.22
C THR A 259 6.34 -35.55 4.28
N ALA A 260 6.58 -36.82 4.64
CA ALA A 260 6.28 -37.99 3.79
C ALA A 260 4.79 -38.07 3.39
N ASN A 261 3.89 -37.58 4.26
CA ASN A 261 2.45 -37.57 4.01
C ASN A 261 1.97 -36.34 3.23
N TYR A 262 2.85 -35.38 2.96
CA TYR A 262 2.48 -34.18 2.18
C TYR A 262 2.15 -34.58 0.73
N LYS A 263 1.28 -33.80 0.11
CA LYS A 263 0.87 -34.01 -1.30
C LYS A 263 1.84 -33.27 -2.24
N ILE A 264 2.29 -33.95 -3.27
CA ILE A 264 3.08 -33.32 -4.33
C ILE A 264 2.17 -32.45 -5.19
N VAL A 265 2.63 -31.25 -5.51
CA VAL A 265 1.98 -30.32 -6.44
C VAL A 265 2.99 -29.91 -7.50
N ARG A 266 2.61 -29.95 -8.78
CA ARG A 266 3.45 -29.61 -9.92
C ARG A 266 2.91 -28.38 -10.64
N LYS A 267 3.77 -27.70 -11.38
CA LYS A 267 3.39 -26.60 -12.24
C LYS A 267 2.22 -26.99 -13.13
N GLY A 268 1.20 -26.13 -13.20
CA GLY A 268 -0.05 -26.41 -13.88
C GLY A 268 -1.12 -27.08 -13.02
N ASN A 269 -0.79 -27.58 -11.82
CA ASN A 269 -1.79 -28.04 -10.88
C ASN A 269 -2.45 -26.90 -10.13
N PHE A 270 -3.70 -27.09 -9.77
CA PHE A 270 -4.40 -26.27 -8.78
C PHE A 270 -4.28 -26.91 -7.40
N ALA A 271 -4.32 -26.04 -6.37
CA ALA A 271 -4.57 -26.50 -5.03
C ALA A 271 -5.45 -25.53 -4.25
N TYR A 272 -6.23 -26.06 -3.33
CA TYR A 272 -7.03 -25.25 -2.40
C TYR A 272 -7.16 -25.93 -1.04
N ASN A 273 -7.43 -25.10 -0.02
CA ASN A 273 -7.81 -25.57 1.29
C ASN A 273 -9.35 -25.65 1.38
N PRO A 274 -9.95 -26.85 1.54
CA PRO A 274 -11.41 -26.99 1.59
C PRO A 274 -12.11 -26.10 2.59
N SER A 275 -11.51 -25.88 3.76
CA SER A 275 -12.08 -25.04 4.84
C SER A 275 -11.80 -23.54 4.68
N ARG A 276 -11.07 -23.13 3.63
CA ARG A 276 -10.72 -21.72 3.36
C ARG A 276 -11.03 -21.28 1.94
N ILE A 277 -11.75 -22.10 1.19
CA ILE A 277 -12.15 -21.77 -0.17
C ILE A 277 -13.12 -20.57 -0.21
N ASN A 278 -13.93 -20.39 0.84
CA ASN A 278 -14.84 -19.28 1.04
C ASN A 278 -14.14 -17.91 1.07
N VAL A 279 -12.88 -17.87 1.47
CA VAL A 279 -12.04 -16.65 1.43
C VAL A 279 -11.12 -16.61 0.20
N GLY A 280 -11.32 -17.49 -0.79
CA GLY A 280 -10.55 -17.50 -2.05
C GLY A 280 -9.18 -18.20 -1.98
N SER A 281 -8.98 -19.12 -1.01
CA SER A 281 -7.75 -19.89 -0.92
C SER A 281 -7.71 -21.04 -1.94
N ILE A 282 -7.70 -20.70 -3.23
CA ILE A 282 -7.52 -21.58 -4.39
C ILE A 282 -6.56 -20.91 -5.38
N ALA A 283 -5.58 -21.66 -5.91
CA ALA A 283 -4.60 -21.10 -6.83
C ALA A 283 -4.07 -22.15 -7.83
N LEU A 284 -3.60 -21.66 -8.98
CA LEU A 284 -2.83 -22.38 -9.98
C LEU A 284 -1.34 -22.22 -9.66
N LEU A 285 -0.58 -23.31 -9.66
CA LEU A 285 0.86 -23.26 -9.47
C LEU A 285 1.56 -22.89 -10.77
N GLU A 286 2.05 -21.65 -10.84
CA GLU A 286 2.75 -21.08 -11.99
C GLU A 286 4.23 -20.79 -11.70
N SER A 287 4.57 -20.48 -10.45
CA SER A 287 5.88 -19.93 -10.05
C SER A 287 6.95 -21.00 -9.73
N TYR A 288 6.55 -22.22 -9.44
CA TYR A 288 7.46 -23.30 -9.07
C TYR A 288 7.20 -24.54 -9.91
N GLU A 289 8.23 -25.27 -10.29
CA GLU A 289 8.07 -26.51 -11.09
C GLU A 289 7.43 -27.64 -10.28
N ILE A 290 7.80 -27.75 -8.99
CA ILE A 290 7.30 -28.76 -8.08
C ILE A 290 7.42 -28.28 -6.63
N GLY A 291 6.51 -28.70 -5.78
CA GLY A 291 6.55 -28.47 -4.33
C GLY A 291 5.64 -29.45 -3.59
N ILE A 292 5.52 -29.28 -2.28
CA ILE A 292 4.66 -30.11 -1.44
C ILE A 292 3.71 -29.25 -0.61
N LEU A 293 2.53 -29.77 -0.36
CA LEU A 293 1.45 -29.16 0.43
C LEU A 293 1.02 -30.07 1.57
N SER A 294 0.62 -29.49 2.69
CA SER A 294 0.00 -30.22 3.80
C SER A 294 -1.11 -31.15 3.31
N PRO A 295 -1.33 -32.32 3.92
CA PRO A 295 -2.36 -33.29 3.54
C PRO A 295 -3.79 -32.72 3.47
N MET A 296 -4.06 -31.62 4.17
CA MET A 296 -5.37 -30.97 4.18
C MET A 296 -5.76 -30.30 2.84
N TYR A 297 -4.78 -30.00 1.98
CA TYR A 297 -5.06 -29.42 0.69
C TYR A 297 -5.60 -30.44 -0.30
N VAL A 298 -6.52 -30.02 -1.13
CA VAL A 298 -6.90 -30.75 -2.35
C VAL A 298 -6.02 -30.23 -3.48
N VAL A 299 -5.39 -31.17 -4.21
CA VAL A 299 -4.57 -30.87 -5.39
C VAL A 299 -5.27 -31.51 -6.60
N PHE A 300 -5.40 -30.78 -7.70
CA PHE A 300 -6.03 -31.28 -8.93
C PHE A 300 -5.43 -30.65 -10.18
N GLU A 301 -5.64 -31.28 -11.31
CA GLU A 301 -5.26 -30.74 -12.60
C GLU A 301 -6.46 -30.64 -13.56
N CYS A 302 -6.33 -29.81 -14.57
CA CYS A 302 -7.29 -29.75 -15.67
C CYS A 302 -6.96 -30.85 -16.69
N LEU A 303 -7.98 -31.54 -17.13
CA LEU A 303 -7.92 -32.48 -18.24
C LEU A 303 -7.93 -31.72 -19.59
N LYS A 304 -7.79 -32.46 -20.70
CA LYS A 304 -7.87 -31.92 -22.06
C LYS A 304 -9.17 -31.14 -22.25
N ASN A 305 -9.10 -30.06 -23.01
CA ASN A 305 -10.21 -29.15 -23.36
C ASN A 305 -10.60 -28.13 -22.24
N LEU A 306 -9.90 -28.07 -21.13
CA LEU A 306 -10.03 -26.99 -20.17
C LEU A 306 -8.67 -26.29 -19.98
N ASP A 307 -8.61 -25.00 -20.30
CA ASP A 307 -7.40 -24.18 -20.12
C ASP A 307 -7.23 -23.80 -18.64
N ASN A 308 -6.07 -24.07 -18.06
CA ASN A 308 -5.77 -23.79 -16.65
C ASN A 308 -5.93 -22.32 -16.29
N ARG A 309 -5.49 -21.41 -17.16
CA ARG A 309 -5.55 -19.96 -16.90
C ARG A 309 -6.98 -19.45 -16.99
N PHE A 310 -7.79 -19.99 -17.94
CA PHE A 310 -9.21 -19.70 -18.00
C PHE A 310 -9.91 -20.12 -16.70
N LEU A 311 -9.65 -21.34 -16.21
CA LEU A 311 -10.23 -21.84 -14.97
C LEU A 311 -9.76 -21.01 -13.76
N LYS A 312 -8.48 -20.59 -13.71
CA LYS A 312 -7.96 -19.67 -12.70
C LYS A 312 -8.80 -18.38 -12.60
N PHE A 313 -9.07 -17.73 -13.73
CA PHE A 313 -9.90 -16.53 -13.76
C PHE A 313 -11.35 -16.80 -13.40
N TRP A 314 -11.87 -17.95 -13.80
CA TRP A 314 -13.23 -18.35 -13.44
C TRP A 314 -13.39 -18.52 -11.93
N PHE A 315 -12.42 -19.13 -11.23
CA PHE A 315 -12.42 -19.22 -9.77
C PHE A 315 -12.33 -17.86 -9.09
N GLN A 316 -11.66 -16.90 -9.68
CA GLN A 316 -11.56 -15.53 -9.17
C GLN A 316 -12.81 -14.69 -9.45
N SER A 317 -13.69 -15.15 -10.32
CA SER A 317 -14.88 -14.41 -10.75
C SER A 317 -16.00 -14.47 -9.72
N HIS A 318 -16.93 -13.50 -9.81
CA HIS A 318 -18.15 -13.52 -9.00
C HIS A 318 -19.07 -14.71 -9.36
N ILE A 319 -18.90 -15.33 -10.53
CA ILE A 319 -19.68 -16.51 -10.94
C ILE A 319 -19.41 -17.67 -9.97
N PHE A 320 -18.16 -17.94 -9.67
CA PHE A 320 -17.78 -18.96 -8.69
C PHE A 320 -17.95 -18.47 -7.28
N MET A 321 -17.29 -17.37 -6.91
CA MET A 321 -17.28 -16.86 -5.54
C MET A 321 -18.66 -16.44 -5.04
N GLY A 322 -19.51 -15.87 -5.89
CA GLY A 322 -20.88 -15.47 -5.53
C GLY A 322 -21.84 -16.66 -5.34
N ASN A 323 -21.57 -17.79 -6.00
CA ASN A 323 -22.36 -19.01 -5.85
C ASN A 323 -21.77 -19.99 -4.81
N LEU A 324 -20.57 -19.76 -4.35
CA LEU A 324 -19.87 -20.64 -3.40
C LEU A 324 -20.68 -20.95 -2.12
N PRO A 325 -21.42 -20.01 -1.50
CA PRO A 325 -22.26 -20.32 -0.35
C PRO A 325 -23.30 -21.42 -0.63
N LYS A 326 -23.80 -21.53 -1.86
CA LYS A 326 -24.76 -22.58 -2.25
C LYS A 326 -24.11 -23.97 -2.25
N TYR A 327 -22.83 -24.05 -2.62
CA TYR A 327 -22.06 -25.30 -2.66
C TYR A 327 -21.55 -25.71 -1.27
N LEU A 328 -21.45 -24.76 -0.34
CA LEU A 328 -21.09 -25.00 1.05
C LEU A 328 -22.31 -25.30 1.93
N ALA A 329 -23.52 -24.96 1.47
CA ALA A 329 -24.75 -25.20 2.19
C ALA A 329 -25.00 -26.71 2.37
N GLY A 330 -25.04 -27.15 3.63
CA GLY A 330 -25.22 -28.57 3.98
C GLY A 330 -23.96 -29.26 4.51
N SER A 331 -22.78 -28.64 4.41
CA SER A 331 -21.58 -29.14 5.08
C SER A 331 -21.51 -28.61 6.52
N VAL A 332 -21.26 -29.50 7.48
CA VAL A 332 -21.16 -29.16 8.93
C VAL A 332 -20.04 -28.18 9.22
N ARG A 333 -19.08 -27.97 8.29
CA ARG A 333 -17.86 -27.16 8.48
C ARG A 333 -17.65 -26.09 7.39
N GLU A 334 -18.64 -25.78 6.57
CA GLU A 334 -18.50 -24.85 5.42
C GLU A 334 -17.29 -25.20 4.55
N SER A 335 -17.01 -26.47 4.32
CA SER A 335 -15.86 -26.95 3.53
C SER A 335 -16.34 -27.52 2.20
N LEU A 336 -15.62 -27.22 1.12
CA LEU A 336 -15.86 -27.78 -0.21
C LEU A 336 -14.88 -28.94 -0.46
N ASN A 337 -15.35 -30.18 -0.41
CA ASN A 337 -14.54 -31.32 -0.83
C ASN A 337 -14.48 -31.43 -2.36
N PHE A 338 -13.56 -32.27 -2.86
CA PHE A 338 -13.35 -32.37 -4.31
C PHE A 338 -14.55 -32.97 -5.05
N ASN A 339 -15.28 -33.92 -4.42
CA ASN A 339 -16.47 -34.50 -5.03
C ASN A 339 -17.60 -33.48 -5.21
N ASP A 340 -17.76 -32.59 -4.21
CA ASP A 340 -18.73 -31.50 -4.32
C ASP A 340 -18.32 -30.49 -5.41
N MET A 341 -17.01 -30.16 -5.49
CA MET A 341 -16.48 -29.30 -6.56
C MET A 341 -16.76 -29.88 -7.93
N LYS A 342 -16.67 -31.18 -8.12
CA LYS A 342 -16.97 -31.87 -9.38
C LYS A 342 -18.42 -31.69 -9.84
N THR A 343 -19.35 -31.45 -8.92
CA THR A 343 -20.78 -31.27 -9.24
C THR A 343 -21.11 -29.87 -9.73
N ILE A 344 -20.19 -28.90 -9.59
CA ILE A 344 -20.42 -27.51 -9.95
C ILE A 344 -20.55 -27.37 -11.46
N SER A 345 -21.64 -26.72 -11.91
CA SER A 345 -21.85 -26.40 -13.32
C SER A 345 -21.00 -25.21 -13.77
N ILE A 346 -20.45 -25.36 -14.96
CA ILE A 346 -19.67 -24.31 -15.64
C ILE A 346 -20.13 -24.23 -17.10
N LYS A 347 -20.21 -22.99 -17.63
CA LYS A 347 -20.40 -22.79 -19.08
C LYS A 347 -19.06 -22.59 -19.74
N LEU A 348 -18.72 -23.45 -20.69
CA LEU A 348 -17.42 -23.45 -21.35
C LEU A 348 -17.53 -23.14 -22.83
N PRO A 349 -16.76 -22.18 -23.37
CA PRO A 349 -16.48 -22.04 -24.77
C PRO A 349 -15.55 -23.15 -25.27
N ASN A 350 -15.33 -23.22 -26.60
CA ASN A 350 -14.26 -24.04 -27.12
C ASN A 350 -12.88 -23.63 -26.58
N LEU A 351 -11.90 -24.56 -26.64
CA LEU A 351 -10.58 -24.35 -26.04
C LEU A 351 -9.86 -23.09 -26.58
N LYS A 352 -10.02 -22.78 -27.87
CA LYS A 352 -9.38 -21.60 -28.49
C LYS A 352 -9.92 -20.28 -27.88
N GLU A 353 -11.23 -20.22 -27.64
CA GLU A 353 -11.83 -19.04 -26.98
C GLU A 353 -11.42 -18.95 -25.50
N GLN A 354 -11.37 -20.08 -24.76
CA GLN A 354 -10.84 -20.13 -23.40
C GLN A 354 -9.42 -19.55 -23.35
N GLN A 355 -8.55 -20.01 -24.25
CA GLN A 355 -7.16 -19.53 -24.35
C GLN A 355 -7.10 -18.03 -24.65
N LYS A 356 -7.97 -17.54 -25.56
CA LYS A 356 -7.99 -16.10 -25.89
C LYS A 356 -8.48 -15.24 -24.74
N ILE A 357 -9.49 -15.70 -24.00
CA ILE A 357 -9.96 -15.03 -22.78
C ILE A 357 -8.84 -14.99 -21.74
N ALA A 358 -8.19 -16.13 -21.51
CA ALA A 358 -7.09 -16.24 -20.56
C ALA A 358 -5.90 -15.35 -20.93
N GLU A 359 -5.53 -15.28 -22.21
CA GLU A 359 -4.46 -14.41 -22.73
C GLU A 359 -4.74 -12.94 -22.39
N VAL A 360 -5.93 -12.45 -22.71
CA VAL A 360 -6.29 -11.04 -22.47
C VAL A 360 -6.33 -10.71 -20.98
N LEU A 361 -6.87 -11.59 -20.15
CA LEU A 361 -6.91 -11.37 -18.70
C LEU A 361 -5.51 -11.45 -18.06
N THR A 362 -4.64 -12.34 -18.56
CA THR A 362 -3.25 -12.42 -18.14
C THR A 362 -2.50 -11.14 -18.50
N ALA A 363 -2.69 -10.60 -19.72
CA ALA A 363 -2.08 -9.34 -20.12
C ALA A 363 -2.50 -8.16 -19.21
N CYS A 364 -3.75 -8.16 -18.71
CA CYS A 364 -4.18 -7.18 -17.71
C CYS A 364 -3.42 -7.34 -16.38
N ASP A 365 -3.19 -8.58 -15.92
CA ASP A 365 -2.40 -8.84 -14.70
C ASP A 365 -0.95 -8.41 -14.87
N ASP A 366 -0.33 -8.71 -16.00
CA ASP A 366 1.04 -8.33 -16.31
C ASP A 366 1.20 -6.81 -16.33
N GLU A 367 0.26 -6.08 -16.95
CA GLU A 367 0.24 -4.62 -16.94
C GLU A 367 0.16 -4.06 -15.51
N ILE A 368 -0.75 -4.59 -14.67
CA ILE A 368 -0.89 -4.17 -13.28
C ILE A 368 0.38 -4.45 -12.49
N ASN A 369 1.02 -5.59 -12.70
CA ASN A 369 2.27 -5.96 -12.03
C ASN A 369 3.43 -5.03 -12.45
N LEU A 370 3.57 -4.71 -13.72
CA LEU A 370 4.55 -3.74 -14.22
C LEU A 370 4.34 -2.35 -13.66
N LEU A 371 3.08 -1.90 -13.53
CA LEU A 371 2.76 -0.62 -12.91
C LEU A 371 3.11 -0.60 -11.42
N ASN A 372 2.89 -1.70 -10.68
CA ASN A 372 3.31 -1.80 -9.29
C ASN A 372 4.83 -1.74 -9.13
N LEU A 373 5.60 -2.43 -9.98
CA LEU A 373 7.06 -2.33 -10.00
C LEU A 373 7.53 -0.89 -10.32
N LYS A 374 6.88 -0.24 -11.29
CA LYS A 374 7.16 1.17 -11.61
C LYS A 374 6.90 2.07 -10.41
N LEU A 375 5.78 1.88 -9.71
CA LEU A 375 5.42 2.65 -8.50
C LEU A 375 6.49 2.53 -7.42
N GLU A 376 6.93 1.32 -7.11
CA GLU A 376 7.99 1.09 -6.12
C GLU A 376 9.33 1.73 -6.54
N ASN A 377 9.68 1.68 -7.82
CA ASN A 377 10.87 2.35 -8.34
C ASN A 377 10.77 3.87 -8.24
N LEU A 378 9.60 4.46 -8.57
CA LEU A 378 9.38 5.91 -8.43
C LEU A 378 9.54 6.35 -6.96
N LYS A 379 8.97 5.61 -6.01
CA LYS A 379 9.11 5.90 -4.57
C LYS A 379 10.57 5.86 -4.11
N LYS A 380 11.31 4.82 -4.50
CA LYS A 380 12.74 4.67 -4.15
C LYS A 380 13.59 5.79 -4.76
N GLN A 381 13.37 6.12 -6.03
CA GLN A 381 14.09 7.20 -6.71
C GLN A 381 13.78 8.55 -6.08
N LYS A 382 12.50 8.87 -5.80
CA LYS A 382 12.12 10.09 -5.08
C LYS A 382 12.83 10.18 -3.73
N GLN A 383 12.83 9.09 -2.95
CA GLN A 383 13.47 9.07 -1.63
C GLN A 383 14.97 9.37 -1.73
N GLY A 384 15.68 8.73 -2.64
CA GLY A 384 17.11 8.97 -2.87
C GLY A 384 17.41 10.39 -3.34
N LEU A 385 16.61 10.91 -4.28
CA LEU A 385 16.72 12.27 -4.79
C LEU A 385 16.45 13.31 -3.69
N MET A 386 15.39 13.11 -2.92
CA MET A 386 15.00 13.98 -1.81
C MET A 386 16.11 14.12 -0.78
N GLN A 387 16.75 13.01 -0.38
CA GLN A 387 17.88 13.05 0.56
C GLN A 387 19.07 13.87 0.02
N LYS A 388 19.40 13.74 -1.26
CA LYS A 388 20.51 14.47 -1.88
C LYS A 388 20.22 15.96 -2.04
N LEU A 389 19.01 16.31 -2.50
CA LEU A 389 18.59 17.70 -2.70
C LEU A 389 18.50 18.46 -1.36
N LEU A 390 17.88 17.85 -0.34
CA LEU A 390 17.68 18.50 0.96
C LEU A 390 18.93 18.57 1.84
N LYS A 391 19.98 17.86 1.45
CA LYS A 391 21.32 18.01 2.06
C LYS A 391 22.23 18.94 1.27
N GLY A 392 21.83 19.34 0.07
CA GLY A 392 22.67 20.12 -0.85
C GLY A 392 23.77 19.29 -1.54
N GLU A 393 23.71 17.96 -1.44
CA GLU A 393 24.64 17.04 -2.14
C GLU A 393 24.40 17.07 -3.66
N MET A 394 23.18 17.42 -4.06
CA MET A 394 22.79 17.70 -5.44
C MET A 394 22.20 19.11 -5.50
N ARG A 395 22.73 19.93 -6.42
CA ARG A 395 22.29 21.31 -6.62
C ARG A 395 21.35 21.40 -7.82
N THR A 396 20.34 22.24 -7.69
CA THR A 396 19.50 22.64 -8.82
C THR A 396 20.23 23.78 -9.56
N CYS A 397 21.24 23.43 -10.38
CA CYS A 397 22.01 24.43 -11.10
C CYS A 397 21.12 25.28 -12.00
N TYR A 398 20.96 26.56 -11.67
CA TYR A 398 20.75 27.55 -12.69
C TYR A 398 22.07 27.72 -13.46
N VAL A 399 22.16 27.21 -14.67
CA VAL A 399 23.09 27.77 -15.63
C VAL A 399 22.60 29.20 -15.86
N LYS A 400 23.18 30.17 -15.18
CA LYS A 400 23.12 31.55 -15.62
C LYS A 400 23.65 31.49 -17.06
N LYS A 401 22.76 31.59 -18.06
CA LYS A 401 23.20 31.95 -19.39
C LYS A 401 23.97 33.25 -19.22
N ALA A 402 25.28 33.17 -19.38
CA ALA A 402 26.10 34.37 -19.60
C ALA A 402 25.49 35.10 -20.78
N MET A 403 24.92 36.27 -20.53
CA MET A 403 24.65 37.25 -21.55
C MET A 403 25.98 37.86 -22.00
#